data_c217808cc36fb5528746c024e0de158f
#
_entry.id   c217808cc36fb5528746c024e0de158f
#
_cell.length_a   1.000
_cell.length_b   1.000
_cell.length_c   1.000
_cell.angle_alpha   90.00
_cell.angle_beta   90.00
_cell.angle_gamma   90.00
#
_symmetry.space_group_name_H-M   'P 1'
#
loop_
_entity.id
_entity.type
_entity.pdbx_description
1 polymer ?
#
loop_
_entity_poly.entity_id
_entity_poly.type
_entity_poly.pdbx_seq_one_letter_code
_entity_poly.pdbx_strand_id
1 'polypeptide(L)'
;MVGIDRWGKEYASFSLPLCEKNAAAEGVKNASFRRGNAVKLDFPDESFDAVTSNYVYHNITGADKQALLLETLRVLKKGGTFAIHDLMSPRRYGDMQEFVQKLRDMGYERVELIDTTDGSFMTPKEAGRLMLCGSTLLVRRK
;
A
#
# COMPACT_ATOMS: atom_id res chain seq x y z
N MET A 1 -0.63 2.67 16.08
CA MET A 1 -0.94 2.41 14.64
C MET A 1 -2.13 3.26 14.23
N VAL A 2 -2.11 3.81 13.01
CA VAL A 2 -3.26 4.55 12.45
C VAL A 2 -3.68 3.87 11.16
N GLY A 3 -4.94 3.47 11.05
CA GLY A 3 -5.55 2.99 9.81
C GLY A 3 -6.40 4.10 9.18
N ILE A 4 -6.28 4.26 7.87
CA ILE A 4 -7.11 5.20 7.13
C ILE A 4 -7.83 4.51 5.99
N ASP A 5 -9.08 4.91 5.76
CA ASP A 5 -9.85 4.54 4.59
C ASP A 5 -10.85 5.66 4.28
N ARG A 6 -11.37 5.71 3.07
CA ARG A 6 -12.44 6.63 2.71
C ARG A 6 -13.83 6.09 3.05
N TRP A 7 -13.96 4.77 3.25
CA TRP A 7 -15.22 4.04 3.44
C TRP A 7 -16.29 4.49 2.42
N GLY A 8 -15.95 4.35 1.14
CA GLY A 8 -16.85 4.71 0.04
C GLY A 8 -18.07 3.79 -0.02
N LYS A 9 -19.11 4.25 -0.71
CA LYS A 9 -20.38 3.49 -0.88
C LYS A 9 -20.18 2.14 -1.56
N GLU A 10 -19.15 2.00 -2.38
CA GLU A 10 -18.75 0.77 -3.06
C GLU A 10 -18.32 -0.35 -2.11
N TYR A 11 -17.95 0.01 -0.88
CA TYR A 11 -17.56 -0.92 0.19
C TYR A 11 -18.48 -0.79 1.41
N ALA A 12 -19.80 -0.68 1.19
CA ALA A 12 -20.80 -0.40 2.24
C ALA A 12 -20.83 -1.44 3.38
N SER A 13 -20.33 -2.67 3.13
CA SER A 13 -20.16 -3.70 4.16
C SER A 13 -18.95 -3.47 5.08
N PHE A 14 -18.05 -2.54 4.72
CA PHE A 14 -16.89 -2.18 5.51
C PHE A 14 -17.06 -0.78 6.08
N SER A 15 -16.78 -0.63 7.36
CA SER A 15 -17.01 0.65 8.05
C SER A 15 -15.97 0.88 9.15
N LEU A 16 -15.82 2.12 9.56
CA LEU A 16 -14.94 2.47 10.68
C LEU A 16 -15.31 1.69 11.96
N PRO A 17 -16.59 1.59 12.38
CA PRO A 17 -16.97 0.77 13.54
C PRO A 17 -16.60 -0.71 13.41
N LEU A 18 -16.61 -1.26 12.19
CA LEU A 18 -16.16 -2.63 11.95
C LEU A 18 -14.66 -2.78 12.19
N CYS A 19 -13.85 -1.82 11.76
CA CYS A 19 -12.41 -1.82 12.02
C CYS A 19 -12.12 -1.77 13.53
N GLU A 20 -12.83 -0.91 14.27
CA GLU A 20 -12.72 -0.81 15.73
C GLU A 20 -13.13 -2.11 16.43
N LYS A 21 -14.24 -2.71 16.00
CA LYS A 21 -14.73 -4.01 16.52
C LYS A 21 -13.70 -5.12 16.28
N ASN A 22 -13.12 -5.18 15.08
CA ASN A 22 -12.12 -6.18 14.74
C ASN A 22 -10.84 -5.99 15.57
N ALA A 23 -10.35 -4.75 15.72
CA ALA A 23 -9.22 -4.45 16.57
C ALA A 23 -9.45 -4.86 18.02
N ALA A 24 -10.64 -4.60 18.56
CA ALA A 24 -11.02 -5.03 19.92
C ALA A 24 -11.07 -6.56 20.05
N ALA A 25 -11.62 -7.27 19.05
CA ALA A 25 -11.69 -8.73 19.04
C ALA A 25 -10.29 -9.38 19.00
N GLU A 26 -9.34 -8.76 18.29
CA GLU A 26 -7.94 -9.19 18.22
C GLU A 26 -7.09 -8.68 19.41
N GLY A 27 -7.71 -8.00 20.39
CA GLY A 27 -6.99 -7.47 21.55
C GLY A 27 -6.05 -6.31 21.25
N VAL A 28 -6.17 -5.65 20.10
CA VAL A 28 -5.33 -4.54 19.68
C VAL A 28 -5.79 -3.25 20.36
N LYS A 29 -4.98 -2.73 21.29
CA LYS A 29 -5.31 -1.54 22.10
C LYS A 29 -4.69 -0.23 21.59
N ASN A 30 -3.73 -0.30 20.67
CA ASN A 30 -2.96 0.84 20.17
C ASN A 30 -3.26 1.17 18.70
N ALA A 31 -4.42 0.77 18.20
CA ALA A 31 -4.93 1.13 16.88
C ALA A 31 -5.98 2.23 16.96
N SER A 32 -5.91 3.18 16.04
CA SER A 32 -6.97 4.15 15.80
C SER A 32 -7.30 4.15 14.30
N PHE A 33 -8.54 4.47 13.98
CA PHE A 33 -9.01 4.48 12.59
C PHE A 33 -9.65 5.82 12.29
N ARG A 34 -9.40 6.37 11.11
CA ARG A 34 -10.01 7.62 10.70
C ARG A 34 -10.22 7.69 9.19
N ARG A 35 -11.19 8.50 8.78
CA ARG A 35 -11.39 8.78 7.36
C ARG A 35 -10.16 9.47 6.79
N GLY A 36 -9.70 9.01 5.61
CA GLY A 36 -8.53 9.58 4.93
C GLY A 36 -8.61 9.39 3.43
N ASN A 37 -7.74 10.11 2.73
CA ASN A 37 -7.61 10.04 1.28
C ASN A 37 -6.14 9.74 0.93
N ALA A 38 -5.90 8.60 0.29
CA ALA A 38 -4.56 8.18 -0.09
C ALA A 38 -3.94 9.05 -1.22
N VAL A 39 -4.75 9.84 -1.94
CA VAL A 39 -4.25 10.78 -2.95
C VAL A 39 -3.50 11.95 -2.29
N LYS A 40 -3.93 12.35 -1.09
CA LYS A 40 -3.28 13.36 -0.26
C LYS A 40 -3.47 12.98 1.20
N LEU A 41 -2.39 12.53 1.81
CA LEU A 41 -2.40 12.08 3.19
C LEU A 41 -2.37 13.28 4.14
N ASP A 42 -3.34 13.34 5.04
CA ASP A 42 -3.43 14.36 6.09
C ASP A 42 -2.51 14.01 7.27
N PHE A 43 -1.22 13.91 6.98
CA PHE A 43 -0.15 13.71 7.94
C PHE A 43 1.05 14.55 7.55
N PRO A 44 1.82 15.06 8.53
CA PRO A 44 3.10 15.72 8.26
C PRO A 44 4.10 14.77 7.57
N ASP A 45 5.11 15.33 6.94
CA ASP A 45 6.24 14.58 6.44
C ASP A 45 6.90 13.79 7.58
N GLU A 46 7.44 12.63 7.24
CA GLU A 46 8.22 11.81 8.18
C GLU A 46 7.50 11.50 9.51
N SER A 47 6.19 11.20 9.44
CA SER A 47 5.34 10.92 10.62
C SER A 47 5.43 9.48 11.11
N PHE A 48 5.72 8.51 10.23
CA PHE A 48 5.59 7.09 10.52
C PHE A 48 6.90 6.32 10.35
N ASP A 49 7.15 5.38 11.25
CA ASP A 49 8.29 4.46 11.17
C ASP A 49 8.03 3.32 10.19
N ALA A 50 6.77 3.01 9.95
CA ALA A 50 6.35 2.00 8.96
C ALA A 50 5.02 2.38 8.30
N VAL A 51 4.90 2.08 7.01
CA VAL A 51 3.66 2.24 6.25
C VAL A 51 3.40 0.97 5.43
N THR A 52 2.17 0.47 5.49
CA THR A 52 1.74 -0.69 4.72
C THR A 52 0.41 -0.45 4.03
N SER A 53 0.22 -1.08 2.88
CA SER A 53 -1.08 -1.15 2.19
C SER A 53 -1.20 -2.48 1.45
N ASN A 54 -2.42 -3.00 1.35
CA ASN A 54 -2.67 -4.26 0.69
C ASN A 54 -3.91 -4.16 -0.20
N TYR A 55 -3.74 -4.30 -1.51
CA TYR A 55 -4.78 -4.27 -2.54
C TYR A 55 -5.71 -3.04 -2.48
N VAL A 56 -5.15 -1.83 -2.26
CA VAL A 56 -5.92 -0.59 -2.16
C VAL A 56 -5.73 0.30 -3.39
N TYR A 57 -4.50 0.57 -3.80
CA TYR A 57 -4.19 1.65 -4.74
C TYR A 57 -4.68 1.40 -6.15
N HIS A 58 -4.73 0.15 -6.61
CA HIS A 58 -5.28 -0.18 -7.93
C HIS A 58 -6.75 0.27 -8.09
N ASN A 59 -7.49 0.40 -6.99
CA ASN A 59 -8.90 0.84 -6.97
C ASN A 59 -9.06 2.37 -7.01
N ILE A 60 -7.99 3.15 -6.81
CA ILE A 60 -8.07 4.61 -6.84
C ILE A 60 -8.05 5.07 -8.29
N THR A 61 -9.23 5.32 -8.87
CA THR A 61 -9.37 5.75 -10.25
C THR A 61 -8.92 7.21 -10.46
N GLY A 62 -8.41 7.51 -11.65
CA GLY A 62 -8.03 8.87 -12.04
C GLY A 62 -6.75 9.42 -11.38
N ALA A 63 -6.09 8.65 -10.53
CA ALA A 63 -4.84 9.05 -9.91
C ALA A 63 -3.64 8.26 -10.47
N ASP A 64 -2.54 8.94 -10.67
CA ASP A 64 -1.25 8.34 -10.99
C ASP A 64 -0.78 7.50 -9.78
N LYS A 65 -0.55 6.21 -10.02
CA LYS A 65 -0.18 5.27 -8.96
C LYS A 65 1.22 5.51 -8.43
N GLN A 66 2.15 5.93 -9.26
CA GLN A 66 3.50 6.28 -8.80
C GLN A 66 3.47 7.55 -7.94
N ALA A 67 2.62 8.53 -8.28
CA ALA A 67 2.42 9.70 -7.43
C ALA A 67 1.81 9.33 -6.06
N LEU A 68 0.87 8.36 -6.01
CA LEU A 68 0.35 7.85 -4.74
C LEU A 68 1.43 7.17 -3.89
N LEU A 69 2.33 6.42 -4.51
CA LEU A 69 3.47 5.81 -3.83
C LEU A 69 4.42 6.87 -3.27
N LEU A 70 4.71 7.92 -4.03
CA LEU A 70 5.54 9.05 -3.57
C LEU A 70 4.89 9.80 -2.40
N GLU A 71 3.58 10.05 -2.46
CA GLU A 71 2.84 10.67 -1.34
C GLU A 71 2.92 9.81 -0.07
N THR A 72 2.81 8.49 -0.23
CA THR A 72 2.97 7.56 0.90
C THR A 72 4.39 7.57 1.45
N LEU A 73 5.38 7.68 0.57
CA LEU A 73 6.79 7.79 0.97
C LEU A 73 7.10 9.11 1.68
N ARG A 74 6.36 10.17 1.41
CA ARG A 74 6.51 11.48 2.08
C ARG A 74 6.31 11.35 3.59
N VAL A 75 5.29 10.62 4.01
CA VAL A 75 4.96 10.45 5.44
C VAL A 75 5.83 9.43 6.16
N LEU A 76 6.71 8.72 5.46
CA LEU A 76 7.62 7.75 6.04
C LEU A 76 8.89 8.43 6.54
N LYS A 77 9.27 8.20 7.80
CA LYS A 77 10.53 8.68 8.39
C LYS A 77 11.75 8.11 7.69
N LYS A 78 12.88 8.78 7.82
CA LYS A 78 14.21 8.23 7.50
C LYS A 78 14.42 6.96 8.33
N GLY A 79 14.98 5.92 7.72
CA GLY A 79 15.14 4.61 8.36
C GLY A 79 13.84 3.78 8.45
N GLY A 80 12.69 4.36 8.07
CA GLY A 80 11.39 3.69 8.10
C GLY A 80 11.21 2.62 7.02
N THR A 81 10.26 1.74 7.21
CA THR A 81 9.92 0.64 6.29
C THR A 81 8.58 0.87 5.60
N PHE A 82 8.56 0.61 4.32
CA PHE A 82 7.39 0.72 3.46
C PHE A 82 7.14 -0.63 2.79
N ALA A 83 5.90 -1.11 2.81
CA ALA A 83 5.50 -2.34 2.14
C ALA A 83 4.11 -2.17 1.51
N ILE A 84 4.06 -2.11 0.20
CA ILE A 84 2.81 -1.99 -0.56
C ILE A 84 2.64 -3.21 -1.46
N HIS A 85 1.62 -3.99 -1.18
CA HIS A 85 1.22 -5.15 -1.97
C HIS A 85 -0.01 -4.78 -2.82
N ASP A 86 0.12 -4.86 -4.14
CA ASP A 86 -0.95 -4.44 -5.05
C ASP A 86 -0.83 -5.07 -6.45
N LEU A 87 -1.82 -4.87 -7.29
CA LEU A 87 -1.84 -5.27 -8.70
C LEU A 87 -1.05 -4.27 -9.56
N MET A 88 0.29 -4.38 -9.51
CA MET A 88 1.22 -3.42 -10.12
C MET A 88 1.50 -3.72 -11.59
N SER A 89 0.45 -3.96 -12.39
CA SER A 89 0.61 -4.14 -13.82
C SER A 89 1.05 -2.83 -14.52
N PRO A 90 1.77 -2.90 -15.65
CA PRO A 90 2.19 -1.70 -16.40
C PRO A 90 1.04 -0.79 -16.81
N ARG A 91 -0.13 -1.35 -17.10
CA ARG A 91 -1.34 -0.59 -17.43
C ARG A 91 -1.82 0.31 -16.28
N ARG A 92 -1.61 -0.13 -15.03
CA ARG A 92 -2.08 0.60 -13.84
C ARG A 92 -1.02 1.52 -13.25
N TYR A 93 0.21 1.03 -13.19
CA TYR A 93 1.31 1.66 -12.47
C TYR A 93 2.40 2.26 -13.36
N GLY A 94 2.31 2.06 -14.70
CA GLY A 94 3.41 2.40 -15.59
C GLY A 94 4.60 1.46 -15.44
N ASP A 95 5.77 1.91 -15.84
CA ASP A 95 7.01 1.16 -15.68
C ASP A 95 7.49 1.21 -14.23
N MET A 96 7.31 0.10 -13.52
CA MET A 96 7.71 -0.01 -12.12
C MET A 96 9.21 -0.30 -11.97
N GLN A 97 9.90 -0.78 -12.99
CA GLN A 97 11.37 -0.93 -12.94
C GLN A 97 12.04 0.44 -13.03
N GLU A 98 11.56 1.30 -13.93
CA GLU A 98 11.99 2.69 -14.00
C GLU A 98 11.69 3.43 -12.69
N PHE A 99 10.52 3.20 -12.10
CA PHE A 99 10.15 3.80 -10.81
C PHE A 99 11.07 3.33 -9.67
N VAL A 100 11.42 2.05 -9.62
CA VAL A 100 12.42 1.52 -8.66
C VAL A 100 13.76 2.22 -8.83
N GLN A 101 14.22 2.41 -10.07
CA GLN A 101 15.47 3.13 -10.32
C GLN A 101 15.38 4.60 -9.88
N LYS A 102 14.28 5.28 -10.20
CA LYS A 102 14.00 6.64 -9.71
C LYS A 102 14.08 6.74 -8.19
N LEU A 103 13.52 5.79 -7.46
CA LEU A 103 13.62 5.78 -6.00
C LEU A 103 15.07 5.61 -5.52
N ARG A 104 15.86 4.76 -6.16
CA ARG A 104 17.28 4.60 -5.86
C ARG A 104 18.08 5.89 -6.10
N ASP A 105 17.81 6.57 -7.21
CA ASP A 105 18.43 7.85 -7.55
C ASP A 105 18.04 8.98 -6.55
N MET A 106 16.86 8.87 -5.94
CA MET A 106 16.42 9.73 -4.84
C MET A 106 17.08 9.39 -3.49
N GLY A 107 18.00 8.41 -3.44
CA GLY A 107 18.73 8.02 -2.24
C GLY A 107 18.01 7.01 -1.35
N TYR A 108 17.02 6.31 -1.88
CA TYR A 108 16.37 5.23 -1.14
C TYR A 108 17.25 3.98 -1.17
N GLU A 109 17.66 3.48 0.01
CA GLU A 109 18.71 2.47 0.12
C GLU A 109 18.27 1.10 -0.42
N ARG A 110 17.14 0.57 0.03
CA ARG A 110 16.71 -0.77 -0.36
C ARG A 110 15.34 -0.72 -1.03
N VAL A 111 15.31 -0.82 -2.34
CA VAL A 111 14.07 -0.82 -3.13
C VAL A 111 13.95 -2.14 -3.87
N GLU A 112 12.95 -2.94 -3.53
CA GLU A 112 12.70 -4.26 -4.10
C GLU A 112 11.27 -4.34 -4.63
N LEU A 113 11.13 -4.82 -5.85
CA LEU A 113 9.86 -5.14 -6.49
C LEU A 113 9.77 -6.66 -6.60
N ILE A 114 8.89 -7.27 -5.82
CA ILE A 114 8.81 -8.72 -5.65
C ILE A 114 7.51 -9.22 -6.29
N ASP A 115 7.63 -10.11 -7.28
CA ASP A 115 6.48 -10.83 -7.82
C ASP A 115 5.97 -11.81 -6.75
N THR A 116 4.70 -11.64 -6.36
CA THR A 116 4.08 -12.49 -5.34
C THR A 116 3.30 -13.66 -5.94
N THR A 117 3.38 -13.84 -7.25
CA THR A 117 2.72 -14.94 -8.00
C THR A 117 3.71 -15.99 -8.50
N ASP A 118 4.96 -15.91 -8.10
CA ASP A 118 6.06 -16.78 -8.53
C ASP A 118 6.08 -18.17 -7.82
N GLY A 119 5.20 -18.36 -6.84
CA GLY A 119 5.12 -19.56 -6.02
C GLY A 119 5.63 -19.38 -4.59
N SER A 120 6.31 -18.26 -4.29
CA SER A 120 6.80 -17.97 -2.93
C SER A 120 5.67 -17.53 -1.98
N PHE A 121 4.69 -16.80 -2.49
CA PHE A 121 3.52 -16.32 -1.73
C PHE A 121 2.22 -16.99 -2.20
N MET A 122 2.04 -17.08 -3.51
CA MET A 122 0.91 -17.76 -4.13
C MET A 122 1.35 -18.33 -5.48
N THR A 123 0.77 -19.46 -5.85
CA THR A 123 1.04 -20.08 -7.15
C THR A 123 0.36 -19.30 -8.29
N PRO A 124 0.86 -19.37 -9.54
CA PRO A 124 0.20 -18.76 -10.69
C PRO A 124 -1.26 -19.24 -10.87
N LYS A 125 -1.58 -20.48 -10.46
CA LYS A 125 -2.93 -21.04 -10.50
C LYS A 125 -3.86 -20.34 -9.49
N GLU A 126 -3.38 -20.11 -8.27
CA GLU A 126 -4.13 -19.37 -7.24
C GLU A 126 -4.29 -17.91 -7.64
N ALA A 127 -3.23 -17.25 -8.11
CA ALA A 127 -3.28 -15.90 -8.62
C ALA A 127 -4.31 -15.74 -9.74
N GLY A 128 -4.34 -16.66 -10.71
CA GLY A 128 -5.30 -16.66 -11.80
C GLY A 128 -6.73 -16.88 -11.30
N ARG A 129 -6.96 -17.82 -10.38
CA ARG A 129 -8.29 -18.10 -9.79
C ARG A 129 -8.84 -16.90 -9.01
N LEU A 130 -7.98 -16.14 -8.33
CA LEU A 130 -8.36 -14.98 -7.53
C LEU A 130 -8.27 -13.66 -8.32
N MET A 131 -7.97 -13.71 -9.62
CA MET A 131 -7.74 -12.55 -10.48
C MET A 131 -6.62 -11.61 -9.97
N LEU A 132 -5.63 -12.17 -9.29
CA LEU A 132 -4.49 -11.46 -8.69
C LEU A 132 -3.24 -11.50 -9.59
N CYS A 133 -3.39 -11.76 -10.88
CA CYS A 133 -2.29 -11.76 -11.84
C CYS A 133 -1.61 -10.38 -11.89
N GLY A 134 -0.28 -10.37 -11.76
CA GLY A 134 0.50 -9.13 -11.64
C GLY A 134 0.52 -8.56 -10.21
N SER A 135 0.17 -9.36 -9.22
CA SER A 135 0.34 -9.05 -7.81
C SER A 135 1.82 -8.90 -7.48
N THR A 136 2.19 -7.79 -6.88
CA THR A 136 3.58 -7.41 -6.63
C THR A 136 3.69 -6.69 -5.30
N LEU A 137 4.75 -6.97 -4.57
CA LEU A 137 5.10 -6.30 -3.33
C LEU A 137 6.28 -5.34 -3.59
N LEU A 138 6.04 -4.06 -3.41
CA LEU A 138 7.09 -3.05 -3.38
C LEU A 138 7.51 -2.83 -1.93
N VAL A 139 8.75 -3.16 -1.63
CA VAL A 139 9.35 -2.98 -0.30
C VAL A 139 10.48 -1.97 -0.39
N ARG A 140 10.61 -1.18 0.66
CA ARG A 140 11.65 -0.18 0.71
C ARG A 140 12.06 0.16 2.14
N ARG A 141 13.34 0.54 2.28
CA ARG A 141 13.91 1.16 3.47
C ARG A 141 14.56 2.50 3.11
N LYS A 142 14.22 3.55 3.84
CA LYS A 142 14.76 4.90 3.63
C LYS A 142 16.09 5.07 4.36
#